data_b09e60dda3b8226049367f1c9ccaa818
#
_entry.id   b09e60dda3b8226049367f1c9ccaa818
#
_cell.length_a   1.000
_cell.length_b   1.000
_cell.length_c   1.000
_cell.angle_alpha   90.00
_cell.angle_beta   90.00
_cell.angle_gamma   90.00
#
_symmetry.space_group_name_H-M   'P 1'
#
loop_
_entity.id
_entity.type
_entity.pdbx_description
1 polymer ?
#
loop_
_entity_poly.entity_id
_entity_poly.type
_entity_poly.pdbx_seq_one_letter_code
_entity_poly.pdbx_strand_id
1 'polypeptide(L)'
;MDIELVVFDLDFTLWDAGGTWCDHLSPPFKVSSNGVSDARGKIVNLYPDAMEIFQVIEDNNIPMGIASRTEEPEWARRLLELLGIRDKFKYEEIFPGSKVTHFNNLKEKSGIDFDKILFYDDEPRNIDEVSGLGVNCYLVRNGINIDEFGF
;
A
#
# COMPACT_ATOMS: atom_id res chain seq x y z
N MET A 1 10.16 -2.93 18.97
CA MET A 1 9.71 -1.74 18.19
C MET A 1 8.22 -1.52 18.44
N ASP A 2 7.86 -0.35 18.93
CA ASP A 2 6.47 -0.02 19.25
C ASP A 2 5.78 0.58 18.04
N ILE A 3 5.37 -0.24 17.11
CA ILE A 3 4.68 0.21 15.92
C ILE A 3 3.20 0.47 16.23
N GLU A 4 2.73 1.65 15.86
CA GLU A 4 1.34 2.09 16.06
C GLU A 4 0.58 2.30 14.75
N LEU A 5 1.28 2.24 13.62
CA LEU A 5 0.68 2.37 12.29
C LEU A 5 1.56 1.62 11.28
N VAL A 6 0.95 0.81 10.43
CA VAL A 6 1.63 0.16 9.29
C VAL A 6 1.08 0.75 8.01
N VAL A 7 1.97 1.23 7.14
CA VAL A 7 1.62 1.89 5.88
C VAL A 7 2.21 1.10 4.72
N PHE A 8 1.42 0.94 3.67
CA PHE A 8 1.81 0.22 2.47
C PHE A 8 1.74 1.12 1.24
N ASP A 9 2.72 0.97 0.36
CA ASP A 9 2.59 1.33 -1.04
C ASP A 9 1.66 0.32 -1.73
N LEU A 10 1.16 0.63 -2.91
CA LEU A 10 0.27 -0.25 -3.68
C LEU A 10 1.02 -1.04 -4.74
N ASP A 11 1.37 -0.42 -5.87
CA ASP A 11 1.97 -1.12 -7.01
C ASP A 11 3.29 -1.77 -6.64
N PHE A 12 3.44 -3.06 -6.97
CA PHE A 12 4.60 -3.89 -6.68
C PHE A 12 4.90 -4.10 -5.19
N THR A 13 3.99 -3.65 -4.32
CA THR A 13 4.06 -3.88 -2.87
C THR A 13 2.90 -4.74 -2.41
N LEU A 14 1.66 -4.24 -2.49
CA LEU A 14 0.45 -4.99 -2.14
C LEU A 14 -0.11 -5.77 -3.30
N TRP A 15 -0.06 -5.22 -4.50
CA TRP A 15 -0.60 -5.86 -5.68
C TRP A 15 0.36 -5.80 -6.88
N ASP A 16 0.13 -6.75 -7.80
CA ASP A 16 0.71 -6.76 -9.12
C ASP A 16 -0.41 -6.37 -10.09
N ALA A 17 -0.23 -5.28 -10.80
CA ALA A 17 -1.22 -4.75 -11.75
C ALA A 17 -0.94 -5.23 -13.19
N GLY A 18 -0.64 -6.51 -13.34
CA GLY A 18 -0.33 -7.07 -14.66
C GLY A 18 1.06 -6.71 -15.16
N GLY A 19 2.02 -6.55 -14.24
CA GLY A 19 3.41 -6.23 -14.56
C GLY A 19 3.67 -4.75 -14.76
N THR A 20 2.73 -3.88 -14.40
CA THR A 20 2.86 -2.42 -14.56
C THR A 20 2.22 -1.70 -13.36
N TRP A 21 2.20 -0.38 -13.40
CA TRP A 21 1.55 0.45 -12.38
C TRP A 21 0.06 0.58 -12.69
N CYS A 22 -0.76 0.74 -11.66
CA CYS A 22 -2.22 0.78 -11.83
C CYS A 22 -2.71 1.96 -12.69
N ASP A 23 -1.95 3.05 -12.76
CA ASP A 23 -2.28 4.19 -13.61
C ASP A 23 -1.98 3.95 -15.10
N HIS A 24 -1.41 2.81 -15.45
CA HIS A 24 -1.21 2.37 -16.83
C HIS A 24 -2.30 1.40 -17.29
N LEU A 25 -3.28 1.12 -16.46
CA LEU A 25 -4.38 0.24 -16.79
C LEU A 25 -5.46 0.96 -17.62
N SER A 26 -6.45 0.21 -18.07
CA SER A 26 -7.54 0.73 -18.91
C SER A 26 -8.89 0.42 -18.25
N PRO A 27 -9.50 1.38 -17.55
CA PRO A 27 -10.83 1.15 -16.99
C PRO A 27 -11.87 0.95 -18.10
N PRO A 28 -13.04 0.36 -17.80
CA PRO A 28 -13.51 0.00 -16.47
C PRO A 28 -12.91 -1.29 -15.92
N PHE A 29 -12.94 -1.41 -14.60
CA PHE A 29 -12.44 -2.60 -13.88
C PHE A 29 -13.60 -3.48 -13.47
N LYS A 30 -13.37 -4.79 -13.45
CA LYS A 30 -14.38 -5.75 -12.99
C LYS A 30 -13.74 -6.92 -12.26
N VAL A 31 -14.47 -7.48 -11.30
CA VAL A 31 -14.05 -8.70 -10.62
C VAL A 31 -14.06 -9.86 -11.59
N SER A 32 -13.01 -10.67 -11.56
CA SER A 32 -12.89 -11.89 -12.34
C SER A 32 -12.46 -13.04 -11.43
N SER A 33 -12.42 -14.27 -11.97
CA SER A 33 -12.00 -15.44 -11.21
C SER A 33 -10.55 -15.36 -10.73
N ASN A 34 -9.73 -14.56 -11.39
CA ASN A 34 -8.27 -14.46 -11.13
C ASN A 34 -7.86 -13.14 -10.47
N GLY A 35 -8.81 -12.32 -10.02
CA GLY A 35 -8.54 -11.02 -9.45
C GLY A 35 -9.45 -9.95 -10.04
N VAL A 36 -8.91 -8.76 -10.31
CA VAL A 36 -9.66 -7.67 -10.94
C VAL A 36 -9.07 -7.42 -12.33
N SER A 37 -9.91 -7.48 -13.37
CA SER A 37 -9.45 -7.23 -14.73
C SER A 37 -9.76 -5.81 -15.19
N ASP A 38 -8.86 -5.24 -16.00
CA ASP A 38 -9.15 -4.00 -16.71
C ASP A 38 -9.82 -4.29 -18.06
N ALA A 39 -10.12 -3.23 -18.82
CA ALA A 39 -10.82 -3.38 -20.11
C ALA A 39 -9.98 -4.09 -21.17
N ARG A 40 -8.67 -4.17 -21.01
CA ARG A 40 -7.75 -4.84 -21.93
C ARG A 40 -7.36 -6.24 -21.50
N GLY A 41 -7.91 -6.71 -20.38
CA GLY A 41 -7.65 -8.05 -19.87
C GLY A 41 -6.44 -8.17 -18.95
N LYS A 42 -5.82 -7.07 -18.57
CA LYS A 42 -4.78 -7.11 -17.53
C LYS A 42 -5.41 -7.41 -16.18
N ILE A 43 -4.76 -8.25 -15.41
CA ILE A 43 -5.29 -8.72 -14.12
C ILE A 43 -4.49 -8.09 -12.98
N VAL A 44 -5.22 -7.51 -12.03
CA VAL A 44 -4.64 -7.01 -10.77
C VAL A 44 -4.88 -8.04 -9.69
N ASN A 45 -3.81 -8.49 -9.08
CA ASN A 45 -3.84 -9.46 -7.99
C ASN A 45 -3.07 -8.94 -6.79
N LEU A 46 -3.61 -9.21 -5.60
CA LEU A 46 -2.82 -9.06 -4.37
C LEU A 46 -1.68 -10.10 -4.39
N TYR A 47 -0.54 -9.72 -3.82
CA TYR A 47 0.51 -10.72 -3.58
C TYR A 47 -0.01 -11.78 -2.61
N PRO A 48 0.48 -13.04 -2.72
CA PRO A 48 -0.12 -14.16 -1.99
C PRO A 48 -0.20 -13.99 -0.47
N ASP A 49 0.78 -13.31 0.13
CA ASP A 49 0.84 -13.17 1.58
C ASP A 49 0.11 -11.94 2.13
N ALA A 50 -0.48 -11.11 1.26
CA ALA A 50 -1.10 -9.85 1.68
C ALA A 50 -2.16 -10.04 2.75
N MET A 51 -3.10 -10.94 2.52
CA MET A 51 -4.22 -11.15 3.45
C MET A 51 -3.75 -11.69 4.80
N GLU A 52 -2.75 -12.57 4.80
CA GLU A 52 -2.17 -13.08 6.04
C GLU A 52 -1.47 -11.97 6.82
N ILE A 53 -0.73 -11.11 6.12
CA ILE A 53 -0.06 -9.96 6.74
C ILE A 53 -1.08 -9.01 7.35
N PHE A 54 -2.17 -8.71 6.64
CA PHE A 54 -3.26 -7.87 7.18
C PHE A 54 -3.83 -8.47 8.46
N GLN A 55 -4.01 -9.80 8.48
CA GLN A 55 -4.54 -10.48 9.67
C GLN A 55 -3.59 -10.34 10.85
N VAL A 56 -2.30 -10.50 10.66
CA VAL A 56 -1.29 -10.30 11.71
C VAL A 56 -1.37 -8.89 12.30
N ILE A 57 -1.48 -7.89 11.43
CA ILE A 57 -1.57 -6.48 11.87
C ILE A 57 -2.87 -6.24 12.64
N GLU A 58 -3.99 -6.74 12.14
CA GLU A 58 -5.29 -6.60 12.79
C GLU A 58 -5.30 -7.31 14.14
N ASP A 59 -4.70 -8.49 14.26
CA ASP A 59 -4.59 -9.23 15.51
C ASP A 59 -3.79 -8.47 16.58
N ASN A 60 -2.92 -7.56 16.15
CA ASN A 60 -2.15 -6.70 17.05
C ASN A 60 -2.83 -5.34 17.30
N ASN A 61 -4.05 -5.15 16.78
CA ASN A 61 -4.83 -3.92 16.92
C ASN A 61 -4.12 -2.69 16.40
N ILE A 62 -3.35 -2.84 15.32
CA ILE A 62 -2.63 -1.75 14.69
C ILE A 62 -3.39 -1.29 13.45
N PRO A 63 -3.68 0.02 13.31
CA PRO A 63 -4.32 0.54 12.11
C PRO A 63 -3.37 0.48 10.91
N MET A 64 -3.96 0.40 9.72
CA MET A 64 -3.23 0.38 8.46
C MET A 64 -3.53 1.61 7.62
N GLY A 65 -2.57 2.01 6.81
CA GLY A 65 -2.71 3.11 5.89
C GLY A 65 -2.07 2.80 4.54
N ILE A 66 -2.36 3.65 3.57
CA ILE A 66 -1.81 3.57 2.22
C ILE A 66 -1.10 4.88 1.90
N ALA A 67 0.07 4.78 1.27
CA ALA A 67 0.78 5.91 0.68
C ALA A 67 1.16 5.53 -0.75
N SER A 68 0.48 6.11 -1.73
CA SER A 68 0.67 5.82 -3.16
C SER A 68 0.83 7.11 -3.94
N ARG A 69 1.75 7.10 -4.91
CA ARG A 69 2.01 8.24 -5.79
C ARG A 69 1.31 8.12 -7.14
N THR A 70 0.33 7.22 -7.27
CA THR A 70 -0.36 7.01 -8.55
C THR A 70 -0.95 8.31 -9.09
N GLU A 71 -0.88 8.46 -10.42
CA GLU A 71 -1.49 9.58 -11.13
C GLU A 71 -3.02 9.42 -11.25
N GLU A 72 -3.55 8.25 -10.87
CA GLU A 72 -4.97 7.93 -10.97
C GLU A 72 -5.53 7.45 -9.63
N PRO A 73 -5.70 8.36 -8.65
CA PRO A 73 -6.17 7.99 -7.31
C PRO A 73 -7.51 7.25 -7.30
N GLU A 74 -8.45 7.67 -8.15
CA GLU A 74 -9.78 7.05 -8.16
C GLU A 74 -9.74 5.62 -8.70
N TRP A 75 -8.84 5.34 -9.66
CA TRP A 75 -8.63 3.97 -10.13
C TRP A 75 -8.09 3.09 -9.01
N ALA A 76 -7.12 3.60 -8.26
CA ALA A 76 -6.56 2.86 -7.12
C ALA A 76 -7.63 2.55 -6.08
N ARG A 77 -8.48 3.53 -5.74
CA ARG A 77 -9.56 3.33 -4.78
C ARG A 77 -10.57 2.30 -5.28
N ARG A 78 -10.90 2.36 -6.57
CA ARG A 78 -11.81 1.39 -7.17
C ARG A 78 -11.24 -0.02 -7.13
N LEU A 79 -9.95 -0.17 -7.43
CA LEU A 79 -9.27 -1.47 -7.33
C LEU A 79 -9.29 -2.01 -5.90
N LEU A 80 -9.03 -1.15 -4.91
CA LEU A 80 -9.10 -1.54 -3.50
C LEU A 80 -10.50 -2.03 -3.13
N GLU A 81 -11.55 -1.35 -3.61
CA GLU A 81 -12.93 -1.77 -3.38
C GLU A 81 -13.22 -3.13 -4.02
N LEU A 82 -12.85 -3.29 -5.29
CA LEU A 82 -13.12 -4.53 -6.03
C LEU A 82 -12.31 -5.71 -5.50
N LEU A 83 -11.12 -5.47 -4.95
CA LEU A 83 -10.34 -6.50 -4.27
C LEU A 83 -10.87 -6.80 -2.86
N GLY A 84 -11.82 -6.03 -2.38
CA GLY A 84 -12.45 -6.25 -1.07
C GLY A 84 -11.59 -5.84 0.13
N ILE A 85 -10.62 -4.95 -0.06
CA ILE A 85 -9.68 -4.60 1.00
C ILE A 85 -9.69 -3.12 1.40
N ARG A 86 -10.48 -2.28 0.72
CA ARG A 86 -10.44 -0.84 0.99
C ARG A 86 -10.77 -0.50 2.45
N ASP A 87 -11.71 -1.19 3.04
CA ASP A 87 -12.16 -0.95 4.41
C ASP A 87 -11.14 -1.36 5.48
N LYS A 88 -10.08 -2.06 5.10
CA LYS A 88 -8.98 -2.41 6.00
C LYS A 88 -8.07 -1.22 6.32
N PHE A 89 -8.11 -0.18 5.50
CA PHE A 89 -7.20 0.96 5.62
C PHE A 89 -7.92 2.15 6.24
N LYS A 90 -7.43 2.56 7.40
CA LYS A 90 -7.96 3.73 8.12
C LYS A 90 -7.55 5.05 7.44
N TYR A 91 -6.38 5.06 6.81
CA TYR A 91 -5.83 6.25 6.17
C TYR A 91 -5.48 5.95 4.71
N GLU A 92 -5.86 6.88 3.82
CA GLU A 92 -5.56 6.77 2.39
C GLU A 92 -4.87 8.05 1.94
N GLU A 93 -3.56 7.97 1.68
CA GLU A 93 -2.79 9.05 1.07
C GLU A 93 -2.45 8.61 -0.35
N ILE A 94 -3.37 8.87 -1.27
CA ILE A 94 -3.29 8.41 -2.66
C ILE A 94 -3.35 9.60 -3.59
N PHE A 95 -2.20 10.10 -4.01
CA PHE A 95 -2.06 11.23 -4.93
C PHE A 95 -0.60 11.34 -5.39
N PRO A 96 -0.34 11.96 -6.57
CA PRO A 96 1.04 12.12 -7.05
C PRO A 96 1.87 13.06 -6.19
N GLY A 97 3.17 12.92 -6.25
CA GLY A 97 4.12 13.76 -5.54
C GLY A 97 4.95 13.00 -4.52
N SER A 98 5.82 13.70 -3.81
CA SER A 98 6.71 13.07 -2.83
C SER A 98 5.94 12.43 -1.68
N LYS A 99 6.37 11.25 -1.26
CA LYS A 99 5.79 10.57 -0.11
C LYS A 99 6.08 11.28 1.22
N VAL A 100 6.99 12.24 1.24
CA VAL A 100 7.15 13.13 2.39
C VAL A 100 5.81 13.83 2.71
N THR A 101 5.12 14.32 1.69
CA THR A 101 3.79 14.93 1.86
C THR A 101 2.78 13.92 2.40
N HIS A 102 2.78 12.70 1.84
CA HIS A 102 1.88 11.63 2.32
C HIS A 102 2.09 11.37 3.81
N PHE A 103 3.34 11.24 4.24
CA PHE A 103 3.65 10.93 5.64
C PHE A 103 3.44 12.11 6.59
N ASN A 104 3.64 13.34 6.14
CA ASN A 104 3.27 14.52 6.94
C ASN A 104 1.76 14.54 7.20
N ASN A 105 0.96 14.20 6.18
CA ASN A 105 -0.48 14.10 6.33
C ASN A 105 -0.89 12.95 7.27
N LEU A 106 -0.22 11.80 7.16
CA LEU A 106 -0.49 10.66 8.04
C LEU A 106 -0.22 11.02 9.50
N LYS A 107 0.90 11.69 9.77
CA LYS A 107 1.22 12.14 11.13
C LYS A 107 0.17 13.12 11.66
N GLU A 108 -0.23 14.08 10.86
CA GLU A 108 -1.24 15.06 11.25
C GLU A 108 -2.59 14.40 11.53
N LYS A 109 -3.04 13.50 10.66
CA LYS A 109 -4.33 12.83 10.80
C LYS A 109 -4.37 11.83 11.95
N SER A 110 -3.29 11.09 12.16
CA SER A 110 -3.24 10.01 13.14
C SER A 110 -2.76 10.45 14.52
N GLY A 111 -1.95 11.50 14.57
CA GLY A 111 -1.25 11.90 15.79
C GLY A 111 -0.11 10.96 16.16
N ILE A 112 0.28 10.06 15.27
CA ILE A 112 1.32 9.06 15.52
C ILE A 112 2.67 9.61 15.05
N ASP A 113 3.68 9.54 15.93
CA ASP A 113 5.03 9.99 15.59
C ASP A 113 5.67 9.10 14.54
N PHE A 114 6.54 9.67 13.71
CA PHE A 114 7.20 8.95 12.61
C PHE A 114 7.93 7.69 13.07
N ASP A 115 8.58 7.72 14.22
CA ASP A 115 9.35 6.58 14.74
C ASP A 115 8.47 5.40 15.17
N LYS A 116 7.15 5.57 15.18
CA LYS A 116 6.16 4.54 15.50
C LYS A 116 5.41 4.04 14.27
N ILE A 117 5.84 4.46 13.08
CA ILE A 117 5.25 4.06 11.80
C ILE A 117 6.20 3.10 11.09
N LEU A 118 5.64 2.01 10.57
CA LEU A 118 6.34 1.06 9.73
C LEU A 118 5.81 1.19 8.30
N PHE A 119 6.70 1.30 7.31
CA PHE A 119 6.36 1.54 5.92
C PHE A 119 7.01 0.51 5.01
N TYR A 120 6.20 -0.07 4.12
CA TYR A 120 6.64 -1.02 3.10
C TYR A 120 6.47 -0.41 1.71
N ASP A 121 7.55 -0.38 0.93
CA ASP A 121 7.56 0.16 -0.43
C ASP A 121 8.63 -0.58 -1.26
N ASP A 122 8.42 -0.69 -2.56
CA ASP A 122 9.34 -1.35 -3.48
C ASP A 122 10.37 -0.41 -4.11
N GLU A 123 10.20 0.91 -3.96
CA GLU A 123 11.09 1.89 -4.58
C GLU A 123 12.11 2.45 -3.61
N PRO A 124 13.43 2.27 -3.88
CA PRO A 124 14.49 2.82 -3.03
C PRO A 124 14.37 4.33 -2.79
N ARG A 125 13.95 5.10 -3.80
CA ARG A 125 13.77 6.55 -3.65
C ARG A 125 12.76 6.90 -2.57
N ASN A 126 11.62 6.20 -2.56
CA ASN A 126 10.59 6.44 -1.55
C ASN A 126 11.08 6.04 -0.16
N ILE A 127 11.78 4.93 -0.06
CA ILE A 127 12.40 4.48 1.20
C ILE A 127 13.36 5.55 1.74
N ASP A 128 14.24 6.08 0.89
CA ASP A 128 15.20 7.11 1.29
C ASP A 128 14.51 8.39 1.78
N GLU A 129 13.52 8.86 1.04
CA GLU A 129 12.78 10.08 1.40
C GLU A 129 12.03 9.92 2.72
N VAL A 130 11.34 8.81 2.88
CA VAL A 130 10.50 8.57 4.06
C VAL A 130 11.32 8.23 5.29
N SER A 131 12.39 7.44 5.15
CA SER A 131 13.26 7.13 6.27
C SER A 131 13.95 8.38 6.83
N GLY A 132 14.18 9.37 5.98
CA GLY A 132 14.71 10.67 6.42
C GLY A 132 13.82 11.41 7.39
N LEU A 133 12.53 11.07 7.45
CA LEU A 133 11.59 11.63 8.44
C LEU A 133 11.65 10.93 9.79
N GLY A 134 12.28 9.77 9.85
CA GLY A 134 12.34 8.95 11.07
C GLY A 134 11.39 7.74 11.03
N VAL A 135 10.69 7.51 9.91
CA VAL A 135 9.82 6.35 9.72
C VAL A 135 10.66 5.10 9.56
N ASN A 136 10.20 3.99 10.14
CA ASN A 136 10.82 2.68 9.96
C ASN A 136 10.41 2.14 8.60
N CYS A 137 11.35 2.02 7.68
CA CYS A 137 11.07 1.63 6.29
C CYS A 137 11.66 0.27 5.95
N TYR A 138 10.93 -0.47 5.13
CA TYR A 138 11.36 -1.76 4.62
C TYR A 138 11.22 -1.80 3.10
N LEU A 139 12.32 -2.07 2.40
CA LEU A 139 12.31 -2.20 0.94
C LEU A 139 11.76 -3.58 0.55
N VAL A 140 10.63 -3.57 -0.15
CA VAL A 140 9.97 -4.80 -0.61
C VAL A 140 10.56 -5.25 -1.95
N ARG A 141 10.77 -6.56 -2.07
CA ARG A 141 11.23 -7.19 -3.31
C ARG A 141 10.24 -8.27 -3.70
N ASN A 142 9.68 -8.17 -4.92
CA ASN A 142 8.69 -9.12 -5.43
C ASN A 142 7.41 -9.18 -4.58
N GLY A 143 6.95 -8.02 -4.09
CA GLY A 143 5.76 -7.91 -3.27
C GLY A 143 6.02 -8.21 -1.79
N ILE A 144 5.04 -7.87 -0.94
CA ILE A 144 5.15 -8.18 0.49
C ILE A 144 5.20 -9.69 0.71
N ASN A 145 5.96 -10.09 1.74
CA ASN A 145 6.25 -11.49 2.04
C ASN A 145 6.17 -11.69 3.56
N ILE A 146 5.44 -12.71 3.99
CA ILE A 146 5.22 -12.96 5.42
C ILE A 146 6.52 -13.30 6.16
N ASP A 147 7.48 -13.94 5.49
CA ASP A 147 8.75 -14.30 6.09
C ASP A 147 9.63 -13.08 6.39
N GLU A 148 9.42 -12.00 5.65
CA GLU A 148 10.15 -10.74 5.81
C GLU A 148 9.35 -9.71 6.61
N PHE A 149 8.10 -10.02 6.95
CA PHE A 149 7.23 -9.11 7.69
C PHE A 149 7.44 -9.28 9.19
N GLY A 150 7.59 -8.15 9.89
CA GLY A 150 7.70 -8.19 11.34
C GLY A 150 7.73 -6.80 11.98
N PHE A 151 7.27 -6.74 13.22
CA PHE A 151 7.34 -5.53 14.07
C PHE A 151 7.40 -5.91 15.55
#